data_669aff497c35d0876eee2055f5838569
#
_entry.id   669aff497c35d0876eee2055f5838569
#
_cell.length_a   1.000
_cell.length_b   1.000
_cell.length_c   1.000
_cell.angle_alpha   90.00
_cell.angle_beta   90.00
_cell.angle_gamma   90.00
#
_symmetry.space_group_name_H-M   'P 1'
#
loop_
_entity.id
_entity.type
_entity.pdbx_description
1 polymer ?
#
loop_
_entity_poly.entity_id
_entity_poly.type
_entity_poly.pdbx_seq_one_letter_code
_entity_poly.pdbx_strand_id
1 'polypeptide(L)'
;MGACAEYVCLPAQPEDGALAIKPTNMTYEEAAAVTMGGLEALSFVRQGNIQSGEKVLINGAGGAIGTFAVQLAKSFGAEVTAVDSGEKLDMLRSIGADHVIDYTQQDFTKRGRTYDFILDVVGKSSFAGSMRSLSPDGRYLLAVPGLSQKVRGRWASRTSNKKVTFGAAHPNSEDLLFLKKLIEEGKIRSVIDRCYPLEQTAEAHRYVETGQKAGHVIITVGHEGA
;
A
#
# COMPACT_ATOMS: atom_id res chain seq x y z
N MET A 1 2.57 2.49 22.04
CA MET A 1 2.99 1.61 20.95
C MET A 1 4.50 1.44 21.05
N GLY A 2 4.98 0.25 21.29
CA GLY A 2 6.40 -0.06 21.37
C GLY A 2 6.60 -1.48 20.87
N ALA A 3 6.71 -1.65 19.56
CA ALA A 3 6.86 -2.97 18.94
C ALA A 3 8.31 -3.32 18.58
N CYS A 4 9.25 -2.37 18.73
CA CYS A 4 10.68 -2.63 18.65
C CYS A 4 11.18 -3.11 20.04
N ALA A 5 10.79 -4.32 20.42
CA ALA A 5 11.07 -4.92 21.72
C ALA A 5 11.07 -6.45 21.62
N GLU A 6 11.80 -7.12 22.48
CA GLU A 6 11.88 -8.58 22.52
C GLU A 6 10.54 -9.22 22.90
N TYR A 7 9.74 -8.55 23.72
CA TYR A 7 8.44 -9.03 24.20
C TYR A 7 7.39 -7.92 24.14
N VAL A 8 6.16 -8.32 23.85
CA VAL A 8 4.98 -7.45 23.93
C VAL A 8 3.82 -8.22 24.56
N CYS A 9 3.10 -7.60 25.48
CA CYS A 9 1.88 -8.16 26.06
C CYS A 9 0.67 -7.60 25.30
N LEU A 10 -0.16 -8.49 24.78
CA LEU A 10 -1.39 -8.14 24.07
C LEU A 10 -2.56 -8.94 24.67
N PRO A 11 -3.79 -8.39 24.66
CA PRO A 11 -4.98 -9.17 24.94
C PRO A 11 -5.13 -10.30 23.93
N ALA A 12 -5.60 -11.48 24.37
CA ALA A 12 -5.85 -12.62 23.48
C ALA A 12 -6.93 -12.32 22.42
N GLN A 13 -7.86 -11.41 22.74
CA GLN A 13 -8.86 -10.88 21.82
C GLN A 13 -8.82 -9.35 21.95
N PRO A 14 -8.07 -8.64 21.10
CA PRO A 14 -8.04 -7.19 21.11
C PRO A 14 -9.40 -6.63 20.63
N GLU A 15 -9.96 -5.69 21.40
CA GLU A 15 -11.17 -4.96 20.98
C GLU A 15 -10.87 -4.06 19.79
N ASP A 16 -9.67 -3.44 19.80
CA ASP A 16 -9.14 -2.64 18.69
C ASP A 16 -7.86 -3.29 18.15
N GLY A 17 -7.85 -3.59 16.85
CA GLY A 17 -6.69 -4.16 16.17
C GLY A 17 -6.95 -5.53 15.55
N ALA A 18 -5.88 -6.18 15.11
CA ALA A 18 -5.92 -7.46 14.45
C ALA A 18 -4.86 -8.41 15.01
N LEU A 19 -5.26 -9.65 15.30
CA LEU A 19 -4.40 -10.72 15.74
C LEU A 19 -4.69 -11.98 14.93
N ALA A 20 -3.67 -12.60 14.37
CA ALA A 20 -3.76 -13.89 13.68
C ALA A 20 -2.46 -14.68 13.79
N ILE A 21 -2.56 -15.98 13.66
CA ILE A 21 -1.38 -16.85 13.55
C ILE A 21 -0.71 -16.59 12.19
N LYS A 22 0.60 -16.41 12.22
CA LYS A 22 1.46 -16.21 11.04
C LYS A 22 1.18 -17.24 9.94
N PRO A 23 1.17 -16.87 8.64
CA PRO A 23 1.16 -17.83 7.53
C PRO A 23 2.30 -18.85 7.66
N THR A 24 2.04 -20.09 7.29
CA THR A 24 3.03 -21.18 7.43
C THR A 24 4.20 -21.06 6.45
N ASN A 25 3.96 -20.42 5.31
CA ASN A 25 4.92 -20.23 4.20
C ASN A 25 5.65 -18.88 4.25
N MET A 26 5.66 -18.19 5.40
CA MET A 26 6.38 -16.93 5.60
C MET A 26 7.42 -17.03 6.71
N THR A 27 8.50 -16.26 6.58
CA THR A 27 9.39 -15.95 7.71
C THR A 27 8.73 -14.96 8.68
N TYR A 28 9.35 -14.69 9.82
CA TYR A 28 8.86 -13.66 10.76
C TYR A 28 9.00 -12.26 10.18
N GLU A 29 10.07 -12.00 9.45
CA GLU A 29 10.33 -10.73 8.77
C GLU A 29 9.25 -10.46 7.70
N GLU A 30 8.91 -11.45 6.90
CA GLU A 30 7.87 -11.35 5.90
C GLU A 30 6.50 -11.10 6.53
N ALA A 31 6.19 -11.80 7.63
CA ALA A 31 4.93 -11.64 8.34
C ALA A 31 4.80 -10.26 9.00
N ALA A 32 5.89 -9.70 9.54
CA ALA A 32 5.91 -8.37 10.11
C ALA A 32 5.51 -7.27 9.11
N ALA A 33 5.89 -7.44 7.83
CA ALA A 33 5.53 -6.51 6.76
C ALA A 33 4.01 -6.48 6.48
N VAL A 34 3.30 -7.59 6.69
CA VAL A 34 1.87 -7.74 6.36
C VAL A 34 0.99 -6.90 7.26
N THR A 35 1.31 -6.81 8.55
CA THR A 35 0.42 -6.27 9.59
C THR A 35 0.07 -4.79 9.40
N MET A 36 0.97 -3.99 8.83
CA MET A 36 0.72 -2.58 8.56
C MET A 36 0.43 -2.34 7.09
N GLY A 37 1.42 -2.58 6.23
CA GLY A 37 1.30 -2.31 4.80
C GLY A 37 0.21 -3.13 4.11
N GLY A 38 0.06 -4.41 4.48
CA GLY A 38 -0.96 -5.29 3.92
C GLY A 38 -2.38 -4.91 4.33
N LEU A 39 -2.62 -4.63 5.62
CA LEU A 39 -3.95 -4.26 6.12
C LEU A 39 -4.40 -2.90 5.58
N GLU A 40 -3.51 -1.90 5.53
CA GLU A 40 -3.84 -0.60 4.94
C GLU A 40 -4.12 -0.73 3.44
N ALA A 41 -3.29 -1.46 2.71
CA ALA A 41 -3.50 -1.70 1.28
C ALA A 41 -4.84 -2.40 1.01
N LEU A 42 -5.17 -3.45 1.79
CA LEU A 42 -6.45 -4.15 1.65
C LEU A 42 -7.65 -3.23 1.92
N SER A 43 -7.56 -2.42 2.98
CA SER A 43 -8.60 -1.44 3.30
C SER A 43 -8.82 -0.45 2.16
N PHE A 44 -7.76 0.09 1.56
CA PHE A 44 -7.85 1.06 0.47
C PHE A 44 -8.36 0.42 -0.83
N VAL A 45 -7.91 -0.78 -1.16
CA VAL A 45 -8.35 -1.53 -2.35
C VAL A 45 -9.84 -1.90 -2.24
N ARG A 46 -10.31 -2.31 -1.05
CA ARG A 46 -11.74 -2.56 -0.80
C ARG A 46 -12.58 -1.27 -0.86
N GLN A 47 -12.10 -0.17 -0.28
CA GLN A 47 -12.77 1.14 -0.42
C GLN A 47 -12.84 1.59 -1.89
N GLY A 48 -11.84 1.23 -2.68
CA GLY A 48 -11.84 1.42 -4.13
C GLY A 48 -12.88 0.57 -4.84
N ASN A 49 -13.40 -0.50 -4.24
CA ASN A 49 -14.35 -1.45 -4.86
C ASN A 49 -13.91 -1.88 -6.27
N ILE A 50 -12.65 -2.31 -6.37
CA ILE A 50 -12.03 -2.67 -7.64
C ILE A 50 -12.75 -3.88 -8.25
N GLN A 51 -13.10 -3.77 -9.54
CA GLN A 51 -13.71 -4.83 -10.33
C GLN A 51 -12.71 -5.43 -11.32
N SER A 52 -12.93 -6.68 -11.70
CA SER A 52 -12.10 -7.34 -12.72
C SER A 52 -12.14 -6.57 -14.04
N GLY A 53 -10.98 -6.38 -14.65
CA GLY A 53 -10.81 -5.64 -15.91
C GLY A 53 -10.70 -4.12 -15.76
N GLU A 54 -10.89 -3.56 -14.55
CA GLU A 54 -10.70 -2.12 -14.32
C GLU A 54 -9.24 -1.71 -14.43
N LYS A 55 -9.01 -0.49 -14.91
CA LYS A 55 -7.70 0.16 -14.97
C LYS A 55 -7.42 0.89 -13.67
N VAL A 56 -6.46 0.40 -12.92
CA VAL A 56 -6.07 0.91 -11.60
C VAL A 56 -4.70 1.57 -11.70
N LEU A 57 -4.57 2.79 -11.17
CA LEU A 57 -3.28 3.43 -10.98
C LEU A 57 -2.96 3.52 -9.49
N ILE A 58 -1.74 3.12 -9.12
CA ILE A 58 -1.22 3.23 -7.76
C ILE A 58 -0.01 4.15 -7.78
N ASN A 59 -0.14 5.33 -7.15
CA ASN A 59 0.91 6.33 -7.00
C ASN A 59 1.63 6.14 -5.66
N GLY A 60 2.93 5.92 -5.69
CA GLY A 60 3.76 5.47 -4.57
C GLY A 60 3.75 3.94 -4.41
N ALA A 61 3.69 3.26 -5.56
CA ALA A 61 3.55 1.81 -5.63
C ALA A 61 4.73 1.04 -5.03
N GLY A 62 5.92 1.62 -5.00
CA GLY A 62 7.13 0.96 -4.47
C GLY A 62 7.29 1.07 -2.95
N GLY A 63 6.34 1.67 -2.22
CA GLY A 63 6.36 1.74 -0.76
C GLY A 63 5.69 0.53 -0.09
N ALA A 64 5.64 0.54 1.25
CA ALA A 64 5.07 -0.54 2.05
C ALA A 64 3.60 -0.85 1.68
N ILE A 65 2.75 0.18 1.61
CA ILE A 65 1.34 0.03 1.21
C ILE A 65 1.24 -0.29 -0.29
N GLY A 66 2.01 0.42 -1.11
CA GLY A 66 1.92 0.32 -2.56
C GLY A 66 2.24 -1.07 -3.10
N THR A 67 3.26 -1.74 -2.57
CA THR A 67 3.63 -3.09 -3.01
C THR A 67 2.55 -4.13 -2.75
N PHE A 68 1.83 -4.03 -1.63
CA PHE A 68 0.65 -4.87 -1.39
C PHE A 68 -0.55 -4.44 -2.23
N ALA A 69 -0.77 -3.13 -2.41
CA ALA A 69 -1.89 -2.64 -3.22
C ALA A 69 -1.80 -3.09 -4.69
N VAL A 70 -0.60 -3.12 -5.28
CA VAL A 70 -0.36 -3.68 -6.62
C VAL A 70 -0.82 -5.13 -6.69
N GLN A 71 -0.33 -5.98 -5.78
CA GLN A 71 -0.63 -7.41 -5.78
C GLN A 71 -2.12 -7.68 -5.48
N LEU A 72 -2.72 -6.94 -4.55
CA LEU A 72 -4.15 -7.05 -4.23
C LEU A 72 -5.02 -6.63 -5.41
N ALA A 73 -4.74 -5.52 -6.07
CA ALA A 73 -5.47 -5.10 -7.26
C ALA A 73 -5.36 -6.13 -8.38
N LYS A 74 -4.17 -6.72 -8.57
CA LYS A 74 -3.96 -7.84 -9.52
C LYS A 74 -4.78 -9.07 -9.12
N SER A 75 -4.83 -9.42 -7.84
CA SER A 75 -5.61 -10.58 -7.37
C SER A 75 -7.12 -10.40 -7.58
N PHE A 76 -7.60 -9.16 -7.70
CA PHE A 76 -8.98 -8.82 -8.06
C PHE A 76 -9.20 -8.70 -9.57
N GLY A 77 -8.18 -8.98 -10.39
CA GLY A 77 -8.29 -9.01 -11.85
C GLY A 77 -8.14 -7.64 -12.54
N ALA A 78 -7.59 -6.63 -11.86
CA ALA A 78 -7.37 -5.32 -12.45
C ALA A 78 -6.17 -5.27 -13.41
N GLU A 79 -6.19 -4.31 -14.35
CA GLU A 79 -5.02 -3.85 -15.10
C GLU A 79 -4.32 -2.76 -14.28
N VAL A 80 -3.13 -3.06 -13.75
CA VAL A 80 -2.44 -2.20 -12.78
C VAL A 80 -1.33 -1.38 -13.43
N THR A 81 -1.42 -0.05 -13.28
CA THR A 81 -0.34 0.90 -13.55
C THR A 81 0.29 1.35 -12.24
N ALA A 82 1.55 1.03 -12.03
CA ALA A 82 2.31 1.39 -10.84
C ALA A 82 3.21 2.61 -11.13
N VAL A 83 3.18 3.61 -10.24
CA VAL A 83 3.99 4.84 -10.35
C VAL A 83 4.95 4.91 -9.18
N ASP A 84 6.25 4.96 -9.46
CA ASP A 84 7.32 5.19 -8.46
C ASP A 84 8.60 5.69 -9.16
N SER A 85 9.74 5.78 -8.45
CA SER A 85 11.04 6.12 -9.03
C SER A 85 11.59 4.98 -9.90
N GLY A 86 12.44 5.33 -10.88
CA GLY A 86 13.00 4.39 -11.86
C GLY A 86 13.64 3.14 -11.25
N GLU A 87 14.32 3.30 -10.12
CA GLU A 87 15.03 2.20 -9.42
C GLU A 87 14.09 1.09 -8.91
N LYS A 88 12.79 1.38 -8.72
CA LYS A 88 11.80 0.43 -8.19
C LYS A 88 10.96 -0.27 -9.27
N LEU A 89 11.09 0.13 -10.53
CA LEU A 89 10.19 -0.33 -11.59
C LEU A 89 10.29 -1.83 -11.87
N ASP A 90 11.48 -2.41 -11.80
CA ASP A 90 11.66 -3.85 -12.04
C ASP A 90 11.03 -4.68 -10.90
N MET A 91 11.19 -4.23 -9.67
CA MET A 91 10.48 -4.83 -8.53
C MET A 91 8.97 -4.76 -8.72
N LEU A 92 8.43 -3.61 -9.15
CA LEU A 92 6.99 -3.44 -9.40
C LEU A 92 6.46 -4.38 -10.50
N ARG A 93 7.23 -4.58 -11.59
CA ARG A 93 6.89 -5.60 -12.60
C ARG A 93 6.90 -7.01 -12.01
N SER A 94 7.89 -7.32 -11.16
CA SER A 94 8.04 -8.66 -10.54
C SER A 94 6.90 -9.03 -9.60
N ILE A 95 6.16 -8.04 -9.07
CA ILE A 95 4.99 -8.24 -8.21
C ILE A 95 3.66 -8.08 -8.95
N GLY A 96 3.69 -7.98 -10.29
CA GLY A 96 2.51 -8.09 -11.15
C GLY A 96 1.97 -6.78 -11.73
N ALA A 97 2.69 -5.65 -11.64
CA ALA A 97 2.26 -4.43 -12.35
C ALA A 97 2.32 -4.63 -13.87
N ASP A 98 1.20 -4.39 -14.58
CA ASP A 98 1.13 -4.49 -16.05
C ASP A 98 1.87 -3.33 -16.71
N HIS A 99 1.79 -2.15 -16.09
CA HIS A 99 2.47 -0.94 -16.55
C HIS A 99 3.20 -0.27 -15.39
N VAL A 100 4.35 0.32 -15.70
CA VAL A 100 5.11 1.11 -14.72
C VAL A 100 5.41 2.49 -15.28
N ILE A 101 5.42 3.50 -14.40
CA ILE A 101 5.74 4.88 -14.75
C ILE A 101 6.78 5.40 -13.75
N ASP A 102 7.91 5.86 -14.28
CA ASP A 102 8.89 6.62 -13.52
C ASP A 102 8.42 8.07 -13.37
N TYR A 103 8.01 8.47 -12.16
CA TYR A 103 7.53 9.82 -11.90
C TYR A 103 8.63 10.89 -12.07
N THR A 104 9.90 10.50 -12.04
CA THR A 104 11.03 11.42 -12.24
C THR A 104 11.18 11.83 -13.71
N GLN A 105 10.67 11.00 -14.64
CA GLN A 105 10.72 11.20 -16.07
C GLN A 105 9.37 11.59 -16.67
N GLN A 106 8.28 11.12 -16.09
CA GLN A 106 6.95 11.24 -16.68
C GLN A 106 5.87 11.52 -15.63
N ASP A 107 5.09 12.55 -15.85
CA ASP A 107 3.89 12.83 -15.07
C ASP A 107 2.70 12.02 -15.63
N PHE A 108 2.18 11.08 -14.85
CA PHE A 108 1.05 10.23 -15.26
C PHE A 108 -0.20 11.06 -15.64
N THR A 109 -0.38 12.22 -15.03
CA THR A 109 -1.54 13.10 -15.27
C THR A 109 -1.51 13.80 -16.64
N LYS A 110 -0.39 13.70 -17.36
CA LYS A 110 -0.19 14.32 -18.70
C LYS A 110 -0.17 13.29 -19.84
N ARG A 111 -0.38 12.00 -19.56
CA ARG A 111 -0.29 10.93 -20.56
C ARG A 111 -1.57 10.71 -21.38
N GLY A 112 -2.64 11.41 -21.08
CA GLY A 112 -3.93 11.23 -21.78
C GLY A 112 -4.61 9.87 -21.51
N ARG A 113 -4.08 9.06 -20.58
CA ARG A 113 -4.72 7.82 -20.13
C ARG A 113 -5.71 8.09 -19.02
N THR A 114 -6.79 7.31 -18.97
CA THR A 114 -7.78 7.36 -17.91
C THR A 114 -7.79 6.06 -17.12
N TYR A 115 -8.13 6.17 -15.84
CA TYR A 115 -8.16 5.08 -14.86
C TYR A 115 -9.52 5.06 -14.15
N ASP A 116 -10.01 3.87 -13.86
CA ASP A 116 -11.26 3.67 -13.12
C ASP A 116 -11.07 3.86 -11.62
N PHE A 117 -9.86 3.56 -11.15
CA PHE A 117 -9.45 3.83 -9.77
C PHE A 117 -8.02 4.37 -9.71
N ILE A 118 -7.83 5.43 -8.94
CA ILE A 118 -6.50 5.96 -8.59
C ILE A 118 -6.35 5.86 -7.07
N LEU A 119 -5.32 5.14 -6.61
CA LEU A 119 -4.85 5.12 -5.23
C LEU A 119 -3.59 5.99 -5.12
N ASP A 120 -3.64 7.06 -4.35
CA ASP A 120 -2.51 7.93 -4.09
C ASP A 120 -2.07 7.81 -2.63
N VAL A 121 -0.97 7.07 -2.39
CA VAL A 121 -0.41 6.87 -1.05
C VAL A 121 0.64 7.91 -0.69
N VAL A 122 1.05 8.77 -1.65
CA VAL A 122 2.07 9.81 -1.45
C VAL A 122 1.46 11.19 -1.19
N GLY A 123 0.34 11.49 -1.82
CA GLY A 123 -0.36 12.78 -1.70
C GLY A 123 0.35 13.95 -2.37
N LYS A 124 1.39 13.73 -3.17
CA LYS A 124 2.19 14.78 -3.85
C LYS A 124 1.78 15.03 -5.30
N SER A 125 0.88 14.21 -5.87
CA SER A 125 0.39 14.40 -7.24
C SER A 125 -0.54 15.62 -7.37
N SER A 126 -0.64 16.16 -8.60
CA SER A 126 -1.58 17.24 -8.90
C SER A 126 -3.02 16.74 -8.75
N PHE A 127 -3.76 17.23 -7.75
CA PHE A 127 -5.17 16.87 -7.55
C PHE A 127 -6.01 17.07 -8.82
N ALA A 128 -5.88 18.22 -9.48
CA ALA A 128 -6.60 18.50 -10.71
C ALA A 128 -6.17 17.57 -11.87
N GLY A 129 -4.88 17.25 -11.93
CA GLY A 129 -4.33 16.29 -12.89
C GLY A 129 -4.88 14.89 -12.65
N SER A 130 -4.86 14.40 -11.42
CA SER A 130 -5.42 13.08 -11.04
C SER A 130 -6.93 13.00 -11.36
N MET A 131 -7.68 14.06 -11.07
CA MET A 131 -9.11 14.14 -11.43
C MET A 131 -9.36 14.08 -12.94
N ARG A 132 -8.50 14.69 -13.78
CA ARG A 132 -8.60 14.55 -15.25
C ARG A 132 -8.24 13.15 -15.75
N SER A 133 -7.37 12.47 -15.05
CA SER A 133 -6.95 11.10 -15.36
C SER A 133 -7.92 10.02 -14.87
N LEU A 134 -9.04 10.40 -14.25
CA LEU A 134 -10.12 9.46 -13.93
C LEU A 134 -11.11 9.32 -15.09
N SER A 135 -11.58 8.09 -15.30
CA SER A 135 -12.77 7.80 -16.13
C SER A 135 -14.01 8.57 -15.63
N PRO A 136 -15.11 8.66 -16.40
CA PRO A 136 -16.30 9.43 -16.02
C PRO A 136 -16.84 9.11 -14.62
N ASP A 137 -16.90 7.83 -14.25
CA ASP A 137 -17.38 7.35 -12.94
C ASP A 137 -16.20 6.89 -12.04
N GLY A 138 -15.01 7.37 -12.33
CA GLY A 138 -13.77 6.96 -11.66
C GLY A 138 -13.69 7.36 -10.20
N ARG A 139 -12.92 6.61 -9.44
CA ARG A 139 -12.74 6.77 -7.98
C ARG A 139 -11.31 7.18 -7.69
N TYR A 140 -11.14 8.16 -6.82
CA TYR A 140 -9.83 8.64 -6.35
C TYR A 140 -9.74 8.50 -4.84
N LEU A 141 -8.81 7.71 -4.36
CA LEU A 141 -8.52 7.56 -2.94
C LEU A 141 -7.16 8.20 -2.61
N LEU A 142 -7.18 9.14 -1.67
CA LEU A 142 -5.99 9.77 -1.10
C LEU A 142 -5.74 9.18 0.29
N ALA A 143 -4.63 8.45 0.47
CA ALA A 143 -4.27 7.89 1.76
C ALA A 143 -3.81 8.97 2.76
N VAL A 144 -3.08 9.99 2.26
CA VAL A 144 -2.56 11.10 3.08
C VAL A 144 -3.04 12.44 2.51
N PRO A 145 -4.31 12.82 2.72
CA PRO A 145 -4.86 14.05 2.16
C PRO A 145 -4.46 15.27 2.98
N GLY A 146 -4.01 16.32 2.31
CA GLY A 146 -3.93 17.67 2.89
C GLY A 146 -5.32 18.31 3.06
N LEU A 147 -5.42 19.36 3.88
CA LEU A 147 -6.71 20.04 4.15
C LEU A 147 -7.36 20.58 2.85
N SER A 148 -6.56 21.19 1.97
CA SER A 148 -7.05 21.70 0.69
C SER A 148 -7.58 20.60 -0.24
N GLN A 149 -6.97 19.41 -0.21
CA GLN A 149 -7.41 18.24 -0.97
C GLN A 149 -8.74 17.69 -0.43
N LYS A 150 -8.94 17.70 0.89
CA LYS A 150 -10.21 17.29 1.51
C LYS A 150 -11.38 18.17 1.06
N VAL A 151 -11.19 19.51 1.05
CA VAL A 151 -12.22 20.46 0.59
C VAL A 151 -12.50 20.26 -0.90
N ARG A 152 -11.47 20.22 -1.74
CA ARG A 152 -11.59 20.03 -3.20
C ARG A 152 -12.23 18.68 -3.54
N GLY A 153 -11.87 17.61 -2.83
CA GLY A 153 -12.42 16.27 -3.05
C GLY A 153 -13.92 16.20 -2.75
N ARG A 154 -14.36 16.79 -1.63
CA ARG A 154 -15.80 16.88 -1.29
C ARG A 154 -16.57 17.68 -2.33
N TRP A 155 -16.02 18.77 -2.82
CA TRP A 155 -16.66 19.57 -3.87
C TRP A 155 -16.72 18.81 -5.20
N ALA A 156 -15.63 18.18 -5.62
CA ALA A 156 -15.57 17.38 -6.84
C ALA A 156 -16.58 16.23 -6.85
N SER A 157 -16.72 15.51 -5.72
CA SER A 157 -17.68 14.42 -5.58
C SER A 157 -19.15 14.89 -5.60
N ARG A 158 -19.43 16.18 -5.38
CA ARG A 158 -20.78 16.75 -5.47
C ARG A 158 -21.11 17.32 -6.85
N THR A 159 -20.10 17.72 -7.61
CA THR A 159 -20.25 18.42 -8.89
C THR A 159 -19.96 17.54 -10.11
N SER A 160 -19.52 16.30 -9.89
CA SER A 160 -19.26 15.31 -10.95
C SER A 160 -19.63 13.91 -10.49
N ASN A 161 -19.69 12.96 -11.43
CA ASN A 161 -19.90 11.54 -11.12
C ASN A 161 -18.67 10.87 -10.48
N LYS A 162 -17.53 11.57 -10.43
CA LYS A 162 -16.29 11.05 -9.84
C LYS A 162 -16.35 11.04 -8.32
N LYS A 163 -15.92 9.96 -7.70
CA LYS A 163 -15.93 9.82 -6.24
C LYS A 163 -14.52 10.02 -5.68
N VAL A 164 -14.36 10.98 -4.77
CA VAL A 164 -13.12 11.18 -4.01
C VAL A 164 -13.33 10.71 -2.58
N THR A 165 -12.46 9.80 -2.14
CA THR A 165 -12.45 9.26 -0.77
C THR A 165 -11.09 9.53 -0.11
N PHE A 166 -11.10 9.54 1.22
CA PHE A 166 -9.90 9.75 2.01
C PHE A 166 -9.63 8.49 2.81
N GLY A 167 -8.40 7.99 2.70
CA GLY A 167 -8.02 6.73 3.32
C GLY A 167 -8.14 6.80 4.85
N ALA A 168 -8.87 5.86 5.40
CA ALA A 168 -8.85 5.49 6.80
C ALA A 168 -8.87 3.96 6.84
N ALA A 169 -7.84 3.37 7.41
CA ALA A 169 -7.78 1.93 7.63
C ALA A 169 -8.33 1.62 9.02
N HIS A 170 -9.20 0.62 9.08
CA HIS A 170 -9.70 0.06 10.32
C HIS A 170 -9.30 -1.41 10.37
N PRO A 171 -8.07 -1.71 10.85
CA PRO A 171 -7.55 -3.07 10.88
C PRO A 171 -8.43 -3.97 11.75
N ASN A 172 -8.74 -5.15 11.24
CA ASN A 172 -9.47 -6.19 11.96
C ASN A 172 -8.88 -7.57 11.67
N SER A 173 -9.23 -8.54 12.51
CA SER A 173 -8.70 -9.91 12.40
C SER A 173 -9.19 -10.64 11.15
N GLU A 174 -10.38 -10.35 10.63
CA GLU A 174 -10.90 -10.97 9.41
C GLU A 174 -10.08 -10.56 8.19
N ASP A 175 -9.68 -9.28 8.12
CA ASP A 175 -8.82 -8.76 7.05
C ASP A 175 -7.43 -9.40 7.10
N LEU A 176 -6.89 -9.62 8.30
CA LEU A 176 -5.61 -10.29 8.48
C LEU A 176 -5.68 -11.78 8.06
N LEU A 177 -6.79 -12.47 8.38
CA LEU A 177 -7.02 -13.83 7.93
C LEU A 177 -7.22 -13.92 6.41
N PHE A 178 -7.86 -12.93 5.80
CA PHE A 178 -7.99 -12.84 4.35
C PHE A 178 -6.62 -12.67 3.67
N LEU A 179 -5.77 -11.78 4.19
CA LEU A 179 -4.40 -11.61 3.69
C LEU A 179 -3.59 -12.91 3.86
N LYS A 180 -3.69 -13.57 5.03
CA LYS A 180 -3.07 -14.86 5.28
C LYS A 180 -3.43 -15.88 4.20
N LYS A 181 -4.71 -16.01 3.86
CA LYS A 181 -5.18 -16.91 2.81
C LYS A 181 -4.52 -16.61 1.46
N LEU A 182 -4.49 -15.34 1.04
CA LEU A 182 -3.85 -14.94 -0.23
C LEU A 182 -2.35 -15.24 -0.25
N ILE A 183 -1.68 -15.10 0.88
CA ILE A 183 -0.26 -15.41 1.03
C ILE A 183 -0.04 -16.93 0.94
N GLU A 184 -0.81 -17.73 1.65
CA GLU A 184 -0.71 -19.18 1.62
C GLU A 184 -1.04 -19.76 0.23
N GLU A 185 -1.91 -19.10 -0.54
CA GLU A 185 -2.18 -19.39 -1.95
C GLU A 185 -1.10 -18.86 -2.92
N GLY A 186 -0.07 -18.16 -2.43
CA GLY A 186 1.00 -17.59 -3.25
C GLY A 186 0.58 -16.41 -4.14
N LYS A 187 -0.59 -15.81 -3.87
CA LYS A 187 -1.13 -14.68 -4.66
C LYS A 187 -0.49 -13.34 -4.32
N ILE A 188 -0.05 -13.17 -3.07
CA ILE A 188 0.65 -11.99 -2.59
C ILE A 188 1.84 -12.39 -1.74
N ARG A 189 2.87 -11.55 -1.72
CA ARG A 189 4.08 -11.73 -0.93
C ARG A 189 4.58 -10.41 -0.37
N SER A 190 5.33 -10.47 0.72
CA SER A 190 6.02 -9.30 1.26
C SER A 190 7.21 -8.93 0.37
N VAL A 191 7.40 -7.62 0.18
CA VAL A 191 8.60 -7.06 -0.44
C VAL A 191 9.41 -6.42 0.68
N ILE A 192 10.56 -7.01 1.00
CA ILE A 192 11.49 -6.52 2.01
C ILE A 192 12.69 -5.90 1.30
N ASP A 193 12.98 -4.65 1.63
CA ASP A 193 14.14 -3.93 1.14
C ASP A 193 15.37 -4.23 2.00
N ARG A 194 15.24 -4.00 3.32
CA ARG A 194 16.31 -4.18 4.29
C ARG A 194 15.81 -4.68 5.63
N CYS A 195 16.68 -5.44 6.31
CA CYS A 195 16.52 -5.81 7.70
C CYS A 195 17.61 -5.13 8.53
N TYR A 196 17.24 -4.63 9.70
CA TYR A 196 18.16 -4.03 10.67
C TYR A 196 17.99 -4.73 12.02
N PRO A 197 19.07 -5.02 12.75
CA PRO A 197 18.94 -5.51 14.12
C PRO A 197 18.35 -4.43 15.04
N LEU A 198 17.81 -4.83 16.17
CA LEU A 198 17.11 -3.94 17.12
C LEU A 198 17.97 -2.74 17.53
N GLU A 199 19.27 -2.94 17.73
CA GLU A 199 20.23 -1.92 18.14
C GLU A 199 20.41 -0.82 17.07
N GLN A 200 20.10 -1.14 15.80
CA GLN A 200 20.20 -0.22 14.66
C GLN A 200 18.87 0.43 14.30
N THR A 201 17.86 0.39 15.17
CA THR A 201 16.52 0.97 14.91
C THR A 201 16.62 2.45 14.46
N ALA A 202 17.50 3.24 15.08
CA ALA A 202 17.69 4.65 14.71
C ALA A 202 18.23 4.82 13.27
N GLU A 203 19.09 3.92 12.81
CA GLU A 203 19.61 3.91 11.44
C GLU A 203 18.53 3.49 10.43
N ALA A 204 17.73 2.47 10.78
CA ALA A 204 16.58 2.06 9.98
C ALA A 204 15.59 3.22 9.77
N HIS A 205 15.29 4.00 10.81
CA HIS A 205 14.46 5.20 10.70
C HIS A 205 15.06 6.26 9.77
N ARG A 206 16.35 6.58 9.92
CA ARG A 206 17.04 7.52 9.02
C ARG A 206 16.96 7.07 7.56
N TYR A 207 17.14 5.76 7.32
CA TYR A 207 17.01 5.21 5.97
C TYR A 207 15.57 5.37 5.43
N VAL A 208 14.56 5.05 6.22
CA VAL A 208 13.15 5.21 5.81
C VAL A 208 12.82 6.66 5.48
N GLU A 209 13.35 7.64 6.24
CA GLU A 209 13.15 9.07 6.03
C GLU A 209 13.74 9.58 4.69
N THR A 210 14.72 8.89 4.12
CA THR A 210 15.23 9.23 2.77
C THR A 210 14.19 9.06 1.67
N GLY A 211 13.14 8.26 1.91
CA GLY A 211 12.11 7.92 0.92
C GLY A 211 12.57 6.93 -0.16
N GLN A 212 13.80 6.41 -0.08
CA GLN A 212 14.40 5.54 -1.10
C GLN A 212 13.97 4.07 -0.97
N LYS A 213 13.46 3.66 0.20
CA LYS A 213 13.11 2.26 0.45
C LYS A 213 12.17 1.67 -0.61
N ALA A 214 12.40 0.40 -0.96
CA ALA A 214 11.58 -0.39 -1.87
C ALA A 214 10.81 -1.48 -1.09
N GLY A 215 9.55 -1.25 -0.78
CA GLY A 215 8.77 -2.14 0.09
C GLY A 215 8.94 -1.81 1.57
N HIS A 216 9.34 -2.80 2.37
CA HIS A 216 9.42 -2.72 3.83
C HIS A 216 10.85 -2.70 4.34
N VAL A 217 11.05 -1.99 5.44
CA VAL A 217 12.24 -2.08 6.29
C VAL A 217 11.82 -2.77 7.58
N ILE A 218 12.52 -3.83 7.93
CA ILE A 218 12.19 -4.69 9.06
C ILE A 218 13.24 -4.54 10.16
N ILE A 219 12.79 -4.50 11.41
CA ILE A 219 13.65 -4.63 12.58
C ILE A 219 13.61 -6.09 13.03
N THR A 220 14.79 -6.72 13.07
CA THR A 220 14.94 -8.08 13.57
C THR A 220 15.33 -8.05 15.05
N VAL A 221 14.65 -8.87 15.84
CA VAL A 221 14.95 -9.06 17.26
C VAL A 221 15.67 -10.40 17.38
N GLY A 222 16.96 -10.38 17.74
CA GLY A 222 17.72 -11.58 18.01
C GLY A 222 17.25 -12.23 19.31
N HIS A 223 16.89 -13.51 19.28
CA HIS A 223 16.79 -14.27 20.51
C HIS A 223 18.16 -14.93 20.77
N GLU A 224 18.85 -14.51 21.83
CA GLU A 224 19.95 -15.27 22.38
C GLU A 224 19.32 -16.54 23.01
N GLY A 225 19.42 -17.67 22.31
CA GLY A 225 19.07 -18.99 22.87
C GLY A 225 17.80 -19.63 22.29
N ALA A 226 17.81 -19.99 21.01
CA ALA A 226 16.97 -21.06 20.45
C ALA A 226 17.88 -22.09 19.76
#